data_fccd48496c3535b897aa6884998e56ec
#
_entry.id   fccd48496c3535b897aa6884998e56ec
#
_cell.length_a   1.000
_cell.length_b   1.000
_cell.length_c   1.000
_cell.angle_alpha   90.00
_cell.angle_beta   90.00
_cell.angle_gamma   90.00
#
_symmetry.space_group_name_H-M   'P 1'
#
loop_
_entity.id
_entity.type
_entity.pdbx_description
1 polymer ?
#
loop_
_entity_poly.entity_id
_entity_poly.type
_entity_poly.pdbx_seq_one_letter_code
_entity_poly.pdbx_strand_id
1 'polypeptide(L)'
;MRRRNFLAGAGGLAAAAAAPAVIAQPKFRWRMATSWPPSADPFWAGSQRFVAIVDELSGGRLKIELYASGELVPAFTEFDACSQGAVEMFESFPGYWSAKEPALPWFGAVPFGLNAQGMLTWYYAGGGLKLWEEAYAPFGLVPRPGGLTGMQMGGWFRRKINRLADLKGLKIRFHGLGGKVLAKAGATPMLMPASQAVPALEQGAIDGAELVGPHVDLNAGFFRGARYYYYPGWHELGVMFEFTFNKKAYDALPTELRRTLDYATQLVSSWWLAQYEAKNALALRRLRTEFKGRVEVLRFPAEVMAGLRKLSTEVLREEAQKSPMAGKVHAAYTEFQQLLQDWSSLSEGAYHQFVAN
;
A
#
# COMPACT_ATOMS: atom_id res chain seq x y z
N MET A 1 -72.01 -54.17 8.37
CA MET A 1 -71.84 -53.91 9.83
C MET A 1 -70.44 -53.45 10.09
N ARG A 2 -70.27 -52.31 10.83
CA ARG A 2 -69.10 -51.71 11.48
C ARG A 2 -67.96 -51.14 10.59
N ARG A 3 -68.20 -49.92 10.23
CA ARG A 3 -67.10 -48.89 10.05
C ARG A 3 -66.61 -48.56 11.46
N ARG A 4 -65.30 -48.68 11.71
CA ARG A 4 -64.60 -47.92 12.77
C ARG A 4 -63.10 -48.15 12.63
N ASN A 5 -62.38 -47.03 12.80
CA ASN A 5 -60.94 -46.88 13.05
C ASN A 5 -60.02 -46.81 11.83
N PHE A 6 -60.03 -45.61 11.22
CA PHE A 6 -58.90 -45.06 10.46
C PHE A 6 -58.75 -43.62 10.91
N LEU A 7 -58.15 -43.38 12.07
CA LEU A 7 -57.69 -42.05 12.52
C LEU A 7 -56.71 -42.25 13.70
N ALA A 8 -55.44 -42.57 13.41
CA ALA A 8 -54.38 -42.46 14.36
C ALA A 8 -53.06 -42.60 13.56
N GLY A 9 -52.48 -41.50 13.05
CA GLY A 9 -51.20 -41.54 12.32
C GLY A 9 -50.77 -40.21 11.71
N ALA A 10 -51.20 -39.08 12.30
CA ALA A 10 -50.73 -37.77 11.84
C ALA A 10 -50.31 -36.93 13.04
N GLY A 11 -49.11 -37.10 13.50
CA GLY A 11 -48.62 -36.33 14.64
C GLY A 11 -47.17 -36.59 14.94
N GLY A 12 -46.28 -36.29 13.99
CA GLY A 12 -44.84 -36.48 14.20
C GLY A 12 -43.98 -35.68 13.27
N LEU A 13 -44.40 -34.48 12.89
CA LEU A 13 -43.48 -33.49 12.31
C LEU A 13 -42.74 -32.83 13.48
N ALA A 14 -41.65 -33.49 13.90
CA ALA A 14 -40.67 -32.90 14.80
C ALA A 14 -40.19 -31.58 14.23
N ALA A 15 -40.49 -30.50 14.93
CA ALA A 15 -39.85 -29.22 14.75
C ALA A 15 -38.33 -29.44 14.89
N ALA A 16 -37.61 -29.43 13.77
CA ALA A 16 -36.18 -29.28 13.79
C ALA A 16 -35.93 -27.89 14.41
N ALA A 17 -35.73 -27.85 15.71
CA ALA A 17 -35.27 -26.67 16.40
C ALA A 17 -33.98 -26.29 15.74
N ALA A 18 -33.99 -25.19 14.99
CA ALA A 18 -32.75 -24.54 14.53
C ALA A 18 -31.93 -24.28 15.78
N ALA A 19 -30.90 -25.09 16.00
CA ALA A 19 -29.95 -24.83 17.07
C ALA A 19 -29.41 -23.43 16.83
N PRO A 20 -29.45 -22.54 17.83
CA PRO A 20 -28.86 -21.23 17.68
C PRO A 20 -27.40 -21.44 17.27
N ALA A 21 -26.98 -20.74 16.19
CA ALA A 21 -25.60 -20.76 15.78
C ALA A 21 -24.76 -20.36 17.00
N VAL A 22 -24.05 -21.31 17.56
CA VAL A 22 -23.10 -21.03 18.66
C VAL A 22 -22.04 -20.13 18.06
N ILE A 23 -22.14 -18.83 18.29
CA ILE A 23 -21.08 -17.90 17.97
C ILE A 23 -19.90 -18.33 18.83
N ALA A 24 -18.96 -19.05 18.21
CA ALA A 24 -17.77 -19.53 18.90
C ALA A 24 -17.04 -18.31 19.48
N GLN A 25 -16.78 -18.33 20.79
CA GLN A 25 -15.96 -17.31 21.42
C GLN A 25 -14.61 -17.24 20.67
N PRO A 26 -14.11 -16.04 20.36
CA PRO A 26 -12.85 -15.92 19.64
C PRO A 26 -11.73 -16.57 20.45
N LYS A 27 -11.03 -17.53 19.84
CA LYS A 27 -9.89 -18.22 20.45
C LYS A 27 -8.64 -17.35 20.46
N PHE A 28 -8.54 -16.42 19.48
CA PHE A 28 -7.44 -15.52 19.31
C PHE A 28 -7.96 -14.08 19.16
N ARG A 29 -7.32 -13.16 19.88
CA ARG A 29 -7.58 -11.73 19.78
C ARG A 29 -6.27 -11.04 19.48
N TRP A 30 -6.23 -10.30 18.38
CA TRP A 30 -5.06 -9.56 17.93
C TRP A 30 -5.39 -8.08 17.84
N ARG A 31 -4.36 -7.26 18.03
CA ARG A 31 -4.41 -5.81 17.79
C ARG A 31 -3.60 -5.50 16.56
N MET A 32 -4.19 -4.72 15.66
CA MET A 32 -3.55 -4.24 14.45
C MET A 32 -3.37 -2.72 14.52
N ALA A 33 -2.14 -2.27 14.61
CA ALA A 33 -1.80 -0.86 14.44
C ALA A 33 -1.68 -0.55 12.94
N THR A 34 -2.13 0.62 12.49
CA THR A 34 -1.94 1.05 11.10
C THR A 34 -1.32 2.44 11.02
N SER A 35 -0.60 2.70 9.94
CA SER A 35 -0.05 4.03 9.64
C SER A 35 -1.11 5.02 9.12
N TRP A 36 -2.39 4.61 9.00
CA TRP A 36 -3.43 5.39 8.35
C TRP A 36 -4.45 5.97 9.35
N PRO A 37 -4.83 7.24 9.20
CA PRO A 37 -5.98 7.78 9.90
C PRO A 37 -7.29 7.31 9.24
N PRO A 38 -8.45 7.33 9.96
CA PRO A 38 -9.75 6.95 9.40
C PRO A 38 -10.18 7.74 8.16
N SER A 39 -9.64 8.94 7.97
CA SER A 39 -9.89 9.79 6.80
C SER A 39 -9.13 9.36 5.54
N ALA A 40 -8.16 8.47 5.66
CA ALA A 40 -7.34 8.01 4.54
C ALA A 40 -8.03 6.86 3.76
N ASP A 41 -9.08 7.19 2.99
CA ASP A 41 -9.74 6.27 2.08
C ASP A 41 -8.98 6.19 0.74
N PRO A 42 -8.70 5.02 0.17
CA PRO A 42 -9.18 3.68 0.53
C PRO A 42 -8.31 2.89 1.54
N PHE A 43 -7.26 3.47 2.13
CA PHE A 43 -6.33 2.76 3.01
C PHE A 43 -7.02 2.23 4.26
N TRP A 44 -7.65 3.13 5.04
CA TRP A 44 -8.42 2.72 6.21
C TRP A 44 -9.52 1.71 5.89
N ALA A 45 -10.26 1.93 4.80
CA ALA A 45 -11.28 1.00 4.34
C ALA A 45 -10.71 -0.37 3.95
N GLY A 46 -9.48 -0.41 3.41
CA GLY A 46 -8.75 -1.64 3.13
C GLY A 46 -8.39 -2.41 4.39
N SER A 47 -7.87 -1.71 5.41
CA SER A 47 -7.59 -2.29 6.73
C SER A 47 -8.87 -2.88 7.36
N GLN A 48 -9.99 -2.14 7.33
CA GLN A 48 -11.29 -2.63 7.80
C GLN A 48 -11.76 -3.86 7.00
N ARG A 49 -11.57 -3.85 5.68
CA ARG A 49 -11.94 -4.98 4.80
C ARG A 49 -11.12 -6.23 5.13
N PHE A 50 -9.82 -6.07 5.36
CA PHE A 50 -8.95 -7.18 5.81
C PHE A 50 -9.48 -7.81 7.11
N VAL A 51 -9.77 -6.99 8.12
CA VAL A 51 -10.31 -7.46 9.40
C VAL A 51 -11.63 -8.23 9.20
N ALA A 52 -12.53 -7.69 8.37
CA ALA A 52 -13.81 -8.34 8.07
C ALA A 52 -13.62 -9.69 7.35
N ILE A 53 -12.70 -9.77 6.37
CA ILE A 53 -12.39 -11.03 5.67
C ILE A 53 -11.82 -12.08 6.64
N VAL A 54 -10.91 -11.67 7.53
CA VAL A 54 -10.33 -12.60 8.53
C VAL A 54 -11.39 -13.10 9.49
N ASP A 55 -12.28 -12.25 9.95
CA ASP A 55 -13.39 -12.65 10.83
C ASP A 55 -14.31 -13.67 10.16
N GLU A 56 -14.73 -13.37 8.93
CA GLU A 56 -15.58 -14.23 8.12
C GLU A 56 -14.92 -15.59 7.84
N LEU A 57 -13.72 -15.60 7.27
CA LEU A 57 -13.02 -16.83 6.87
C LEU A 57 -12.56 -17.67 8.07
N SER A 58 -12.31 -17.05 9.22
CA SER A 58 -11.97 -17.77 10.45
C SER A 58 -13.22 -18.32 11.19
N GLY A 59 -14.42 -17.96 10.77
CA GLY A 59 -15.66 -18.25 11.51
C GLY A 59 -15.67 -17.60 12.90
N GLY A 60 -15.11 -16.40 13.03
CA GLY A 60 -14.99 -15.66 14.28
C GLY A 60 -13.91 -16.16 15.25
N ARG A 61 -13.09 -17.15 14.86
CA ARG A 61 -12.04 -17.71 15.74
C ARG A 61 -10.84 -16.80 15.93
N LEU A 62 -10.56 -15.92 14.96
CA LEU A 62 -9.52 -14.88 15.04
C LEU A 62 -10.18 -13.53 14.91
N LYS A 63 -10.17 -12.75 15.98
CA LYS A 63 -10.67 -11.37 16.01
C LYS A 63 -9.48 -10.41 16.00
N ILE A 64 -9.54 -9.44 15.11
CA ILE A 64 -8.51 -8.39 14.99
C ILE A 64 -9.16 -7.06 15.33
N GLU A 65 -8.61 -6.38 16.32
CA GLU A 65 -8.98 -5.02 16.70
C GLU A 65 -8.09 -4.04 15.95
N LEU A 66 -8.71 -3.19 15.14
CA LEU A 66 -8.03 -2.21 14.28
C LEU A 66 -7.89 -0.87 15.00
N TYR A 67 -6.67 -0.33 14.99
CA TYR A 67 -6.33 0.96 15.59
C TYR A 67 -5.73 1.90 14.56
N ALA A 68 -6.21 3.13 14.56
CA ALA A 68 -5.73 4.17 13.67
C ALA A 68 -4.30 4.63 14.01
N SER A 69 -3.67 5.30 13.05
CA SER A 69 -2.33 5.88 13.23
C SER A 69 -2.26 6.75 14.48
N GLY A 70 -1.33 6.42 15.37
CA GLY A 70 -1.11 7.16 16.63
C GLY A 70 -2.06 6.80 17.77
N GLU A 71 -3.04 5.88 17.56
CA GLU A 71 -4.02 5.52 18.59
C GLU A 71 -3.46 4.49 19.58
N LEU A 72 -2.84 3.43 19.11
CA LEU A 72 -2.29 2.35 19.94
C LEU A 72 -0.79 2.54 20.21
N VAL A 73 -0.06 2.99 19.21
CA VAL A 73 1.38 3.29 19.28
C VAL A 73 1.65 4.60 18.52
N PRO A 74 2.71 5.35 18.83
CA PRO A 74 3.06 6.55 18.06
C PRO A 74 3.22 6.23 16.57
N ALA A 75 2.81 7.15 15.70
CA ALA A 75 2.93 6.98 14.25
C ALA A 75 4.37 6.64 13.84
N PHE A 76 4.53 5.72 12.90
CA PHE A 76 5.82 5.19 12.42
C PHE A 76 6.65 4.41 13.48
N THR A 77 6.02 3.92 14.56
CA THR A 77 6.65 2.99 15.52
C THR A 77 6.03 1.60 15.48
N GLU A 78 5.08 1.34 14.59
CA GLU A 78 4.32 0.09 14.45
C GLU A 78 5.25 -1.11 14.22
N PHE A 79 6.30 -0.93 13.43
CA PHE A 79 7.32 -1.95 13.15
C PHE A 79 8.00 -2.43 14.44
N ASP A 80 8.48 -1.49 15.27
CA ASP A 80 9.15 -1.82 16.53
C ASP A 80 8.17 -2.44 17.52
N ALA A 81 6.98 -1.88 17.63
CA ALA A 81 5.95 -2.40 18.52
C ALA A 81 5.57 -3.85 18.18
N CYS A 82 5.42 -4.16 16.89
CA CYS A 82 5.14 -5.51 16.43
C CYS A 82 6.35 -6.44 16.60
N SER A 83 7.56 -5.99 16.27
CA SER A 83 8.80 -6.76 16.47
C SER A 83 8.98 -7.16 17.94
N GLN A 84 8.68 -6.26 18.88
CA GLN A 84 8.77 -6.49 20.33
C GLN A 84 7.57 -7.26 20.90
N GLY A 85 6.51 -7.51 20.10
CA GLY A 85 5.30 -8.21 20.53
C GLY A 85 4.34 -7.34 21.35
N ALA A 86 4.50 -6.01 21.32
CA ALA A 86 3.53 -5.08 21.93
C ALA A 86 2.20 -5.06 21.17
N VAL A 87 2.22 -5.38 19.88
CA VAL A 87 1.05 -5.66 19.04
C VAL A 87 1.28 -6.94 18.25
N GLU A 88 0.23 -7.62 17.86
CA GLU A 88 0.31 -8.89 17.14
C GLU A 88 0.56 -8.68 15.64
N MET A 89 0.16 -7.52 15.10
CA MET A 89 0.37 -7.17 13.71
C MET A 89 0.29 -5.66 13.47
N PHE A 90 0.78 -5.25 12.31
CA PHE A 90 0.57 -3.89 11.80
C PHE A 90 0.30 -3.90 10.30
N GLU A 91 -0.21 -2.78 9.79
CA GLU A 91 -0.36 -2.49 8.37
C GLU A 91 0.27 -1.13 8.07
N SER A 92 1.16 -1.12 7.06
CA SER A 92 1.97 0.06 6.75
C SER A 92 2.59 0.00 5.35
N PHE A 93 3.55 0.89 5.10
CA PHE A 93 4.35 0.93 3.88
C PHE A 93 5.83 0.56 4.19
N PRO A 94 6.38 -0.48 3.54
CA PRO A 94 7.76 -0.94 3.83
C PRO A 94 8.84 0.13 3.66
N GLY A 95 8.58 1.11 2.79
CA GLY A 95 9.52 2.20 2.54
C GLY A 95 9.78 3.12 3.74
N TYR A 96 8.92 3.10 4.76
CA TYR A 96 9.14 3.87 5.99
C TYR A 96 10.26 3.30 6.86
N TRP A 97 10.60 2.04 6.68
CA TRP A 97 11.56 1.32 7.50
C TRP A 97 12.98 1.28 6.93
N SER A 98 13.30 2.12 5.95
CA SER A 98 14.61 2.14 5.28
C SER A 98 15.82 2.34 6.21
N ALA A 99 15.61 2.94 7.37
CA ALA A 99 16.64 3.11 8.41
C ALA A 99 16.93 1.83 9.19
N LYS A 100 16.01 0.85 9.20
CA LYS A 100 16.17 -0.43 9.87
C LYS A 100 16.91 -1.45 9.00
N GLU A 101 16.54 -1.52 7.75
CA GLU A 101 17.20 -2.33 6.73
C GLU A 101 17.04 -1.63 5.38
N PRO A 102 18.14 -1.26 4.70
CA PRO A 102 18.09 -0.58 3.42
C PRO A 102 17.34 -1.31 2.31
N ALA A 103 17.16 -2.63 2.40
CA ALA A 103 16.41 -3.44 1.44
C ALA A 103 14.89 -3.17 1.47
N LEU A 104 14.33 -2.73 2.59
CA LEU A 104 12.88 -2.72 2.82
C LEU A 104 12.08 -1.86 1.83
N PRO A 105 12.58 -0.71 1.36
CA PRO A 105 11.85 0.08 0.37
C PRO A 105 11.58 -0.63 -0.96
N TRP A 106 12.42 -1.60 -1.37
CA TRP A 106 12.19 -2.37 -2.60
C TRP A 106 10.90 -3.17 -2.57
N PHE A 107 10.47 -3.57 -1.38
CA PHE A 107 9.20 -4.29 -1.20
C PHE A 107 7.97 -3.38 -1.23
N GLY A 108 8.13 -2.09 -1.17
CA GLY A 108 7.05 -1.12 -1.31
C GLY A 108 6.91 -0.60 -2.73
N ALA A 109 7.92 0.13 -3.18
CA ALA A 109 7.99 0.71 -4.52
C ALA A 109 9.43 1.09 -4.90
N VAL A 110 9.73 1.01 -6.18
CA VAL A 110 11.04 1.37 -6.74
C VAL A 110 10.83 2.44 -7.82
N PRO A 111 11.59 3.55 -7.78
CA PRO A 111 11.52 4.56 -8.83
C PRO A 111 11.78 3.97 -10.21
N PHE A 112 10.89 4.26 -11.18
CA PHE A 112 10.88 3.67 -12.53
C PHE A 112 10.84 2.13 -12.53
N GLY A 113 10.32 1.53 -11.46
CA GLY A 113 10.26 0.10 -11.24
C GLY A 113 9.02 -0.59 -11.83
N LEU A 114 8.59 -1.65 -11.14
CA LEU A 114 7.42 -2.43 -11.51
C LEU A 114 6.13 -1.65 -11.20
N ASN A 115 5.13 -1.81 -12.07
CA ASN A 115 3.77 -1.35 -11.81
C ASN A 115 3.02 -2.34 -10.89
N ALA A 116 1.76 -2.09 -10.62
CA ALA A 116 0.94 -2.92 -9.73
C ALA A 116 0.92 -4.41 -10.13
N GLN A 117 0.72 -4.70 -11.41
CA GLN A 117 0.75 -6.06 -11.95
C GLN A 117 2.14 -6.69 -11.80
N GLY A 118 3.19 -5.93 -12.11
CA GLY A 118 4.57 -6.37 -11.97
C GLY A 118 4.95 -6.69 -10.52
N MET A 119 4.51 -5.86 -9.56
CA MET A 119 4.73 -6.12 -8.12
C MET A 119 4.05 -7.41 -7.67
N LEU A 120 2.78 -7.64 -8.04
CA LEU A 120 2.09 -8.90 -7.74
C LEU A 120 2.81 -10.10 -8.36
N THR A 121 3.24 -9.97 -9.62
CA THR A 121 3.96 -11.03 -10.31
C THR A 121 5.29 -11.34 -9.64
N TRP A 122 6.03 -10.30 -9.21
CA TRP A 122 7.28 -10.48 -8.48
C TRP A 122 7.09 -11.22 -7.16
N TYR A 123 6.06 -10.85 -6.38
CA TYR A 123 5.80 -11.51 -5.11
C TYR A 123 5.39 -12.97 -5.28
N TYR A 124 4.45 -13.27 -6.16
CA TYR A 124 3.83 -14.59 -6.20
C TYR A 124 4.49 -15.55 -7.22
N ALA A 125 5.26 -15.05 -8.18
CA ALA A 125 5.95 -15.86 -9.18
C ALA A 125 7.45 -15.56 -9.33
N GLY A 126 7.91 -14.37 -8.97
CA GLY A 126 9.30 -13.93 -9.13
C GLY A 126 10.18 -14.07 -7.89
N GLY A 127 9.70 -14.69 -6.81
CA GLY A 127 10.48 -14.92 -5.59
C GLY A 127 10.55 -13.75 -4.62
N GLY A 128 9.91 -12.63 -4.92
CA GLY A 128 9.93 -11.42 -4.09
C GLY A 128 9.41 -11.63 -2.67
N LEU A 129 8.35 -12.45 -2.48
CA LEU A 129 7.82 -12.73 -1.15
C LEU A 129 8.84 -13.44 -0.27
N LYS A 130 9.57 -14.40 -0.81
CA LYS A 130 10.63 -15.13 -0.07
C LYS A 130 11.76 -14.19 0.37
N LEU A 131 12.17 -13.28 -0.49
CA LEU A 131 13.17 -12.25 -0.16
C LEU A 131 12.66 -11.31 0.91
N TRP A 132 11.38 -10.95 0.87
CA TRP A 132 10.77 -10.09 1.88
C TRP A 132 10.73 -10.77 3.25
N GLU A 133 10.31 -12.03 3.30
CA GLU A 133 10.36 -12.84 4.54
C GLU A 133 11.79 -12.94 5.09
N GLU A 134 12.78 -13.13 4.22
CA GLU A 134 14.20 -13.18 4.62
C GLU A 134 14.67 -11.85 5.21
N ALA A 135 14.29 -10.71 4.60
CA ALA A 135 14.65 -9.38 5.08
C ALA A 135 14.01 -9.03 6.45
N TYR A 136 12.82 -9.58 6.74
CA TYR A 136 12.08 -9.33 7.98
C TYR A 136 12.40 -10.35 9.10
N ALA A 137 12.99 -11.49 8.75
CA ALA A 137 13.30 -12.55 9.71
C ALA A 137 14.16 -12.10 10.91
N PRO A 138 15.22 -11.26 10.74
CA PRO A 138 16.01 -10.75 11.87
C PRO A 138 15.22 -9.96 12.89
N PHE A 139 14.09 -9.37 12.49
CA PHE A 139 13.21 -8.59 13.35
C PHE A 139 12.09 -9.42 14.00
N GLY A 140 12.05 -10.72 13.73
CA GLY A 140 10.98 -11.59 14.23
C GLY A 140 9.61 -11.26 13.64
N LEU A 141 9.56 -10.84 12.38
CA LEU A 141 8.37 -10.41 11.66
C LEU A 141 8.10 -11.31 10.45
N VAL A 142 6.81 -11.40 10.09
CA VAL A 142 6.33 -12.15 8.92
C VAL A 142 5.52 -11.20 8.04
N PRO A 143 6.08 -10.66 6.95
CA PRO A 143 5.40 -9.74 6.07
C PRO A 143 4.51 -10.48 5.06
N ARG A 144 3.42 -9.81 4.63
CA ARG A 144 2.57 -10.22 3.51
C ARG A 144 2.19 -9.04 2.65
N PRO A 145 2.16 -9.19 1.32
CA PRO A 145 1.59 -8.19 0.42
C PRO A 145 0.12 -7.97 0.76
N GLY A 146 -0.30 -6.74 1.00
CA GLY A 146 -1.63 -6.57 1.54
C GLY A 146 -2.25 -5.20 1.32
N GLY A 147 -2.21 -4.66 0.21
CA GLY A 147 -2.77 -3.39 -0.22
C GLY A 147 -1.97 -2.90 -1.41
N LEU A 148 -2.64 -2.48 -2.44
CA LEU A 148 -1.96 -2.14 -3.68
C LEU A 148 -2.57 -0.88 -4.27
N THR A 149 -1.73 0.12 -4.54
CA THR A 149 -2.12 1.23 -5.41
C THR A 149 -1.84 0.86 -6.87
N GLY A 150 -2.53 1.52 -7.79
CA GLY A 150 -2.04 1.67 -9.15
C GLY A 150 -0.93 2.71 -9.23
N MET A 151 -0.74 3.30 -10.41
CA MET A 151 0.23 4.37 -10.58
C MET A 151 -0.18 5.60 -9.78
N GLN A 152 0.77 6.15 -9.05
CA GLN A 152 0.58 7.38 -8.30
C GLN A 152 0.82 8.63 -9.15
N MET A 153 0.59 9.79 -8.56
CA MET A 153 0.92 11.09 -9.15
C MET A 153 2.31 11.56 -8.68
N GLY A 154 2.91 12.45 -9.43
CA GLY A 154 4.27 12.93 -9.16
C GLY A 154 4.38 13.98 -8.05
N GLY A 155 3.23 14.39 -7.49
CA GLY A 155 3.14 15.30 -6.34
C GLY A 155 2.57 16.67 -6.65
N TRP A 156 2.30 17.40 -5.56
CA TRP A 156 1.78 18.76 -5.53
C TRP A 156 2.90 19.75 -5.26
N PHE A 157 2.91 20.85 -6.03
CA PHE A 157 3.92 21.87 -5.91
C PHE A 157 3.31 23.28 -5.85
N ARG A 158 3.91 24.17 -5.07
CA ARG A 158 3.53 25.59 -4.99
C ARG A 158 4.02 26.39 -6.20
N ARG A 159 5.09 25.91 -6.85
CA ARG A 159 5.68 26.51 -8.08
C ARG A 159 5.81 25.48 -9.19
N LYS A 160 5.88 25.92 -10.44
CA LYS A 160 6.07 25.03 -11.60
C LYS A 160 7.46 24.42 -11.59
N ILE A 161 7.53 23.17 -12.03
CA ILE A 161 8.77 22.43 -12.28
C ILE A 161 8.92 22.31 -13.80
N ASN A 162 9.77 23.15 -14.38
CA ASN A 162 9.97 23.20 -15.83
C ASN A 162 11.26 22.49 -16.25
N ARG A 163 12.23 22.36 -15.37
CA ARG A 163 13.54 21.72 -15.58
C ARG A 163 14.02 21.06 -14.30
N LEU A 164 14.99 20.13 -14.42
CA LEU A 164 15.51 19.39 -13.27
C LEU A 164 16.08 20.32 -12.18
N ALA A 165 16.72 21.43 -12.59
CA ALA A 165 17.28 22.42 -11.67
C ALA A 165 16.24 23.08 -10.75
N ASP A 166 14.95 23.08 -11.11
CA ASP A 166 13.89 23.66 -10.30
C ASP A 166 13.59 22.85 -9.04
N LEU A 167 14.08 21.61 -8.96
CA LEU A 167 14.02 20.77 -7.77
C LEU A 167 15.03 21.20 -6.69
N LYS A 168 16.09 21.90 -7.06
CA LYS A 168 17.15 22.31 -6.13
C LYS A 168 16.59 23.28 -5.07
N GLY A 169 16.87 22.95 -3.80
CA GLY A 169 16.43 23.72 -2.64
C GLY A 169 14.96 23.58 -2.27
N LEU A 170 14.16 22.78 -3.00
CA LEU A 170 12.78 22.51 -2.62
C LEU A 170 12.70 21.75 -1.29
N LYS A 171 11.95 22.26 -0.35
CA LYS A 171 11.50 21.52 0.83
C LYS A 171 10.25 20.74 0.47
N ILE A 172 10.31 19.42 0.52
CA ILE A 172 9.21 18.59 0.03
C ILE A 172 8.91 17.43 0.98
N ARG A 173 7.63 17.20 1.27
CA ARG A 173 7.22 15.95 1.91
C ARG A 173 7.35 14.82 0.88
N PHE A 174 8.31 13.95 1.13
CA PHE A 174 8.59 12.80 0.29
C PHE A 174 9.31 11.73 1.09
N HIS A 175 9.19 10.46 0.70
CA HIS A 175 9.78 9.35 1.45
C HIS A 175 10.42 8.28 0.54
N GLY A 176 10.96 7.24 1.18
CA GLY A 176 11.46 6.06 0.47
C GLY A 176 12.60 6.36 -0.50
N LEU A 177 12.72 5.51 -1.50
CA LEU A 177 13.74 5.66 -2.55
C LEU A 177 13.54 6.91 -3.40
N GLY A 178 12.27 7.29 -3.66
CA GLY A 178 11.95 8.53 -4.38
C GLY A 178 12.46 9.78 -3.65
N GLY A 179 12.33 9.81 -2.33
CA GLY A 179 12.90 10.89 -1.51
C GLY A 179 14.42 10.99 -1.65
N LYS A 180 15.12 9.87 -1.66
CA LYS A 180 16.59 9.84 -1.88
C LYS A 180 16.99 10.35 -3.26
N VAL A 181 16.19 10.04 -4.30
CA VAL A 181 16.40 10.59 -5.65
C VAL A 181 16.21 12.09 -5.66
N LEU A 182 15.18 12.62 -5.01
CA LEU A 182 14.97 14.06 -4.90
C LEU A 182 16.10 14.77 -4.10
N ALA A 183 16.59 14.15 -3.04
CA ALA A 183 17.74 14.64 -2.29
C ALA A 183 18.98 14.74 -3.19
N LYS A 184 19.22 13.73 -4.02
CA LYS A 184 20.32 13.74 -5.00
C LYS A 184 20.13 14.78 -6.11
N ALA A 185 18.89 15.15 -6.44
CA ALA A 185 18.56 16.27 -7.31
C ALA A 185 18.70 17.64 -6.63
N GLY A 186 19.04 17.68 -5.34
CA GLY A 186 19.28 18.90 -4.57
C GLY A 186 18.05 19.42 -3.80
N ALA A 187 16.96 18.68 -3.74
CA ALA A 187 15.82 18.97 -2.86
C ALA A 187 16.10 18.57 -1.40
N THR A 188 15.24 18.98 -0.50
CA THR A 188 15.24 18.58 0.92
C THR A 188 13.97 17.80 1.21
N PRO A 189 13.95 16.46 0.99
CA PRO A 189 12.80 15.62 1.31
C PRO A 189 12.70 15.43 2.82
N MET A 190 11.45 15.37 3.29
CA MET A 190 11.12 15.16 4.71
C MET A 190 10.00 14.12 4.81
N LEU A 191 10.18 13.14 5.68
CA LEU A 191 9.10 12.22 6.07
C LEU A 191 8.24 12.93 7.13
N MET A 192 6.94 13.04 6.84
CA MET A 192 5.94 13.51 7.80
C MET A 192 4.58 12.85 7.53
N PRO A 193 3.73 12.66 8.55
CA PRO A 193 2.38 12.18 8.39
C PRO A 193 1.56 13.06 7.43
N ALA A 194 0.66 12.46 6.67
CA ALA A 194 -0.19 13.18 5.71
C ALA A 194 -0.99 14.33 6.36
N SER A 195 -1.44 14.14 7.61
CA SER A 195 -2.16 15.15 8.39
C SER A 195 -1.36 16.43 8.64
N GLN A 196 -0.03 16.37 8.61
CA GLN A 196 0.87 17.51 8.80
C GLN A 196 1.27 18.18 7.48
N ALA A 197 1.19 17.45 6.35
CA ALA A 197 1.68 17.93 5.06
C ALA A 197 0.85 19.10 4.52
N VAL A 198 -0.48 19.05 4.62
CA VAL A 198 -1.36 20.12 4.12
C VAL A 198 -1.17 21.42 4.90
N PRO A 199 -1.21 21.45 6.24
CA PRO A 199 -0.87 22.66 7.01
C PRO A 199 0.51 23.21 6.67
N ALA A 200 1.52 22.34 6.50
CA ALA A 200 2.88 22.77 6.15
C ALA A 200 2.95 23.42 4.75
N LEU A 201 2.19 22.91 3.77
CA LEU A 201 2.04 23.52 2.44
C LEU A 201 1.33 24.88 2.52
N GLU A 202 0.21 24.98 3.24
CA GLU A 202 -0.56 26.22 3.40
C GLU A 202 0.29 27.32 4.04
N GLN A 203 1.08 26.98 5.06
CA GLN A 203 1.98 27.91 5.75
C GLN A 203 3.27 28.22 4.98
N GLY A 204 3.57 27.47 3.90
CA GLY A 204 4.80 27.61 3.14
C GLY A 204 6.05 27.05 3.83
N ALA A 205 5.87 26.22 4.84
CA ALA A 205 6.97 25.50 5.49
C ALA A 205 7.60 24.47 4.55
N ILE A 206 6.81 23.93 3.60
CA ILE A 206 7.26 23.08 2.50
C ILE A 206 6.77 23.64 1.16
N ASP A 207 7.53 23.35 0.08
CA ASP A 207 7.26 23.81 -1.28
C ASP A 207 6.46 22.81 -2.11
N GLY A 208 6.43 21.56 -1.67
CA GLY A 208 5.72 20.49 -2.34
C GLY A 208 5.45 19.32 -1.40
N ALA A 209 4.54 18.46 -1.83
CA ALA A 209 4.23 17.22 -1.15
C ALA A 209 3.73 16.18 -2.15
N GLU A 210 4.13 14.96 -1.95
CA GLU A 210 3.58 13.79 -2.60
C GLU A 210 2.87 12.95 -1.53
N LEU A 211 1.74 12.36 -1.88
CA LEU A 211 1.06 11.44 -0.98
C LEU A 211 0.67 10.16 -1.70
N VAL A 212 -0.24 10.20 -2.67
CA VAL A 212 -0.66 9.00 -3.41
C VAL A 212 -1.22 9.35 -4.80
N GLY A 213 -2.42 9.88 -4.86
CA GLY A 213 -3.14 10.10 -6.11
C GLY A 213 -4.41 10.95 -5.95
N PRO A 214 -5.12 11.23 -7.06
CA PRO A 214 -6.16 12.25 -7.11
C PRO A 214 -7.22 12.17 -6.02
N HIS A 215 -7.69 10.97 -5.69
CA HIS A 215 -8.76 10.80 -4.69
C HIS A 215 -8.28 11.12 -3.27
N VAL A 216 -7.18 10.50 -2.86
CA VAL A 216 -6.61 10.70 -1.52
C VAL A 216 -6.16 12.14 -1.34
N ASP A 217 -5.49 12.69 -2.34
CA ASP A 217 -4.91 14.02 -2.31
C ASP A 217 -5.97 15.12 -2.25
N LEU A 218 -7.08 14.97 -3.01
CA LEU A 218 -8.22 15.89 -2.92
C LEU A 218 -8.90 15.83 -1.55
N ASN A 219 -9.11 14.62 -1.01
CA ASN A 219 -9.71 14.45 0.31
C ASN A 219 -8.84 15.02 1.43
N ALA A 220 -7.52 14.86 1.32
CA ALA A 220 -6.56 15.47 2.23
C ALA A 220 -6.52 17.00 2.11
N GLY A 221 -6.90 17.55 0.95
CA GLY A 221 -6.98 18.99 0.72
C GLY A 221 -5.70 19.65 0.22
N PHE A 222 -4.80 18.92 -0.45
CA PHE A 222 -3.51 19.44 -0.96
C PHE A 222 -3.67 20.66 -1.88
N PHE A 223 -4.80 20.75 -2.60
CA PHE A 223 -5.16 21.89 -3.45
C PHE A 223 -5.28 23.22 -2.69
N ARG A 224 -5.34 23.22 -1.36
CA ARG A 224 -5.36 24.45 -0.56
C ARG A 224 -4.00 25.09 -0.44
N GLY A 225 -2.93 24.26 -0.37
CA GLY A 225 -1.57 24.73 -0.20
C GLY A 225 -0.72 24.72 -1.46
N ALA A 226 -1.14 24.00 -2.51
CA ALA A 226 -0.39 23.87 -3.76
C ALA A 226 -1.33 23.90 -4.98
N ARG A 227 -0.86 24.52 -6.08
CA ARG A 227 -1.64 24.68 -7.31
C ARG A 227 -1.29 23.68 -8.40
N TYR A 228 -0.03 23.23 -8.47
CA TYR A 228 0.50 22.46 -9.58
C TYR A 228 0.58 21.00 -9.20
N TYR A 229 -0.19 20.16 -9.91
CA TYR A 229 -0.28 18.71 -9.66
C TYR A 229 0.30 17.94 -10.82
N TYR A 230 1.43 17.27 -10.58
CA TYR A 230 2.23 16.66 -11.64
C TYR A 230 1.98 15.17 -11.83
N TYR A 231 2.12 14.71 -13.08
CA TYR A 231 2.13 13.30 -13.49
C TYR A 231 3.25 13.04 -14.52
N PRO A 232 3.64 11.76 -14.71
CA PRO A 232 3.31 10.57 -13.94
C PRO A 232 4.05 10.49 -12.61
N GLY A 233 3.60 9.60 -11.71
CA GLY A 233 4.32 9.25 -10.49
C GLY A 233 5.49 8.34 -10.79
N TRP A 234 6.62 8.90 -11.09
CA TRP A 234 7.84 8.22 -11.50
C TRP A 234 8.49 7.37 -10.39
N HIS A 235 8.18 7.66 -9.15
CA HIS A 235 8.77 7.07 -7.94
C HIS A 235 7.99 5.84 -7.46
N GLU A 236 6.67 5.79 -7.71
CA GLU A 236 5.75 4.77 -7.21
C GLU A 236 4.72 4.41 -8.28
N LEU A 237 5.06 3.38 -9.09
CA LEU A 237 4.23 2.94 -10.21
C LEU A 237 3.17 1.92 -9.79
N GLY A 238 3.33 1.33 -8.61
CA GLY A 238 2.43 0.36 -7.99
C GLY A 238 2.94 0.07 -6.60
N VAL A 239 2.45 0.81 -5.59
CA VAL A 239 2.88 0.63 -4.21
C VAL A 239 2.24 -0.61 -3.65
N MET A 240 3.08 -1.48 -3.07
CA MET A 240 2.64 -2.57 -2.24
C MET A 240 2.73 -2.16 -0.77
N PHE A 241 1.61 -2.19 -0.07
CA PHE A 241 1.56 -2.11 1.38
C PHE A 241 1.75 -3.48 2.01
N GLU A 242 1.97 -3.49 3.31
CA GLU A 242 2.23 -4.69 4.08
C GLU A 242 1.20 -4.91 5.18
N PHE A 243 0.75 -6.15 5.33
CA PHE A 243 0.27 -6.67 6.59
C PHE A 243 1.38 -7.51 7.20
N THR A 244 1.91 -7.06 8.31
CA THR A 244 3.08 -7.71 8.93
C THR A 244 2.73 -8.21 10.32
N PHE A 245 3.09 -9.45 10.58
CA PHE A 245 2.74 -10.18 11.80
C PHE A 245 3.96 -10.37 12.71
N ASN A 246 3.76 -10.27 14.01
CA ASN A 246 4.75 -10.76 14.97
C ASN A 246 4.90 -12.28 14.78
N LYS A 247 6.14 -12.75 14.57
CA LYS A 247 6.40 -14.15 14.24
C LYS A 247 5.91 -15.12 15.32
N LYS A 248 6.08 -14.78 16.59
CA LYS A 248 5.62 -15.66 17.69
C LYS A 248 4.09 -15.76 17.72
N ALA A 249 3.39 -14.66 17.53
CA ALA A 249 1.93 -14.64 17.46
C ALA A 249 1.43 -15.40 16.23
N TYR A 250 2.07 -15.22 15.07
CA TYR A 250 1.72 -15.90 13.82
C TYR A 250 1.95 -17.41 13.93
N ASP A 251 3.10 -17.86 14.46
CA ASP A 251 3.44 -19.28 14.61
C ASP A 251 2.54 -19.99 15.66
N ALA A 252 2.01 -19.25 16.64
CA ALA A 252 1.09 -19.79 17.63
C ALA A 252 -0.31 -20.09 17.06
N LEU A 253 -0.65 -19.55 15.88
CA LEU A 253 -1.91 -19.87 15.22
C LEU A 253 -1.89 -21.28 14.60
N PRO A 254 -3.04 -21.98 14.64
CA PRO A 254 -3.24 -23.17 13.82
C PRO A 254 -3.01 -22.87 12.33
N THR A 255 -2.58 -23.87 11.56
CA THR A 255 -2.23 -23.73 10.15
C THR A 255 -3.35 -23.13 9.30
N GLU A 256 -4.61 -23.51 9.59
CA GLU A 256 -5.77 -22.98 8.87
C GLU A 256 -5.98 -21.47 9.13
N LEU A 257 -5.70 -20.97 10.33
CA LEU A 257 -5.79 -19.53 10.62
C LEU A 257 -4.64 -18.73 10.01
N ARG A 258 -3.43 -19.31 9.93
CA ARG A 258 -2.33 -18.71 9.17
C ARG A 258 -2.67 -18.57 7.70
N ARG A 259 -3.24 -19.63 7.08
CA ARG A 259 -3.72 -19.57 5.69
C ARG A 259 -4.85 -18.56 5.51
N THR A 260 -5.73 -18.43 6.50
CA THR A 260 -6.78 -17.39 6.48
C THR A 260 -6.17 -15.99 6.36
N LEU A 261 -5.12 -15.68 7.13
CA LEU A 261 -4.40 -14.41 7.01
C LEU A 261 -3.78 -14.23 5.62
N ASP A 262 -3.09 -15.26 5.11
CA ASP A 262 -2.46 -15.22 3.78
C ASP A 262 -3.48 -14.99 2.65
N TYR A 263 -4.65 -15.64 2.70
CA TYR A 263 -5.71 -15.42 1.70
C TYR A 263 -6.39 -14.06 1.86
N ALA A 264 -6.60 -13.61 3.10
CA ALA A 264 -7.20 -12.31 3.36
C ALA A 264 -6.35 -11.16 2.79
N THR A 265 -5.01 -11.26 2.88
CA THR A 265 -4.11 -10.24 2.31
C THR A 265 -4.18 -10.21 0.78
N GLN A 266 -4.28 -11.36 0.12
CA GLN A 266 -4.45 -11.43 -1.34
C GLN A 266 -5.80 -10.87 -1.81
N LEU A 267 -6.87 -11.23 -1.11
CA LEU A 267 -8.22 -10.74 -1.44
C LEU A 267 -8.32 -9.23 -1.26
N VAL A 268 -7.78 -8.70 -0.16
CA VAL A 268 -7.83 -7.26 0.08
C VAL A 268 -6.97 -6.48 -0.90
N SER A 269 -5.84 -7.01 -1.37
CA SER A 269 -4.98 -6.36 -2.37
C SER A 269 -5.72 -6.11 -3.68
N SER A 270 -6.46 -7.10 -4.18
CA SER A 270 -7.24 -6.97 -5.41
C SER A 270 -8.38 -5.97 -5.25
N TRP A 271 -9.10 -6.03 -4.12
CA TRP A 271 -10.17 -5.08 -3.81
C TRP A 271 -9.65 -3.65 -3.70
N TRP A 272 -8.50 -3.46 -3.04
CA TRP A 272 -7.88 -2.16 -2.82
C TRP A 272 -7.48 -1.49 -4.13
N LEU A 273 -6.79 -2.24 -5.01
CA LEU A 273 -6.42 -1.75 -6.34
C LEU A 273 -7.65 -1.28 -7.13
N ALA A 274 -8.72 -2.09 -7.13
CA ALA A 274 -9.96 -1.73 -7.83
C ALA A 274 -10.59 -0.45 -7.27
N GLN A 275 -10.62 -0.28 -5.94
CA GLN A 275 -11.10 0.94 -5.30
C GLN A 275 -10.22 2.14 -5.63
N TYR A 276 -8.90 1.96 -5.59
CA TYR A 276 -7.94 3.01 -5.90
C TYR A 276 -8.11 3.54 -7.32
N GLU A 277 -8.12 2.65 -8.31
CA GLU A 277 -8.25 3.02 -9.73
C GLU A 277 -9.60 3.71 -10.01
N ALA A 278 -10.71 3.14 -9.54
CA ALA A 278 -12.03 3.71 -9.77
C ALA A 278 -12.20 5.10 -9.14
N LYS A 279 -11.76 5.25 -7.89
CA LYS A 279 -11.86 6.53 -7.16
C LYS A 279 -10.94 7.59 -7.76
N ASN A 280 -9.73 7.22 -8.20
CA ASN A 280 -8.82 8.16 -8.86
C ASN A 280 -9.33 8.64 -10.21
N ALA A 281 -9.96 7.76 -11.01
CA ALA A 281 -10.58 8.17 -12.27
C ALA A 281 -11.68 9.23 -12.05
N LEU A 282 -12.53 9.03 -11.03
CA LEU A 282 -13.56 10.00 -10.66
C LEU A 282 -12.96 11.30 -10.12
N ALA A 283 -11.94 11.21 -9.27
CA ALA A 283 -11.27 12.38 -8.70
C ALA A 283 -10.51 13.19 -9.76
N LEU A 284 -9.89 12.54 -10.74
CA LEU A 284 -9.27 13.22 -11.87
C LEU A 284 -10.29 14.00 -12.70
N ARG A 285 -11.49 13.44 -12.92
CA ARG A 285 -12.58 14.16 -13.56
C ARG A 285 -12.96 15.41 -12.77
N ARG A 286 -13.08 15.32 -11.43
CA ARG A 286 -13.35 16.47 -10.56
C ARG A 286 -12.25 17.54 -10.64
N LEU A 287 -10.98 17.13 -10.66
CA LEU A 287 -9.85 18.05 -10.87
C LEU A 287 -9.98 18.86 -12.17
N ARG A 288 -10.45 18.23 -13.24
CA ARG A 288 -10.61 18.84 -14.57
C ARG A 288 -11.87 19.71 -14.71
N THR A 289 -12.87 19.52 -13.85
CA THR A 289 -14.14 20.24 -13.88
C THR A 289 -14.31 21.19 -12.69
N GLU A 290 -14.50 20.66 -11.48
CA GLU A 290 -14.80 21.44 -10.27
C GLU A 290 -13.61 22.32 -9.83
N PHE A 291 -12.37 21.84 -10.04
CA PHE A 291 -11.15 22.55 -9.65
C PHE A 291 -10.44 23.24 -10.81
N LYS A 292 -11.10 23.30 -11.99
CA LYS A 292 -10.57 24.01 -13.17
C LYS A 292 -10.24 25.46 -12.81
N GLY A 293 -9.01 25.90 -13.13
CA GLY A 293 -8.52 27.26 -12.81
C GLY A 293 -7.91 27.40 -11.41
N ARG A 294 -8.26 26.50 -10.46
CA ARG A 294 -7.64 26.43 -9.14
C ARG A 294 -6.44 25.48 -9.12
N VAL A 295 -6.56 24.34 -9.78
CA VAL A 295 -5.51 23.32 -9.91
C VAL A 295 -5.11 23.19 -11.37
N GLU A 296 -3.82 23.12 -11.62
CA GLU A 296 -3.23 22.79 -12.93
C GLU A 296 -2.63 21.38 -12.87
N VAL A 297 -3.25 20.44 -13.58
CA VAL A 297 -2.71 19.06 -13.73
C VAL A 297 -1.72 19.07 -14.88
N LEU A 298 -0.44 18.87 -14.58
CA LEU A 298 0.68 19.06 -15.50
C LEU A 298 1.49 17.78 -15.69
N ARG A 299 1.97 17.58 -16.91
CA ARG A 299 2.95 16.53 -17.20
C ARG A 299 4.35 17.03 -16.82
N PHE A 300 5.16 16.19 -16.17
CA PHE A 300 6.57 16.50 -16.02
C PHE A 300 7.23 16.66 -17.39
N PRO A 301 8.10 17.67 -17.57
CA PRO A 301 8.91 17.80 -18.78
C PRO A 301 9.78 16.56 -19.00
N ALA A 302 10.03 16.23 -20.28
CA ALA A 302 10.85 15.08 -20.65
C ALA A 302 12.27 15.15 -20.05
N GLU A 303 12.86 16.34 -20.00
CA GLU A 303 14.16 16.58 -19.36
C GLU A 303 14.15 16.22 -17.88
N VAL A 304 13.10 16.61 -17.14
CA VAL A 304 12.95 16.29 -15.71
C VAL A 304 12.85 14.78 -15.53
N MET A 305 12.02 14.12 -16.33
CA MET A 305 11.86 12.65 -16.27
C MET A 305 13.15 11.91 -16.61
N ALA A 306 13.89 12.35 -17.61
CA ALA A 306 15.18 11.76 -17.98
C ALA A 306 16.23 11.96 -16.87
N GLY A 307 16.27 13.15 -16.26
CA GLY A 307 17.14 13.44 -15.14
C GLY A 307 16.81 12.61 -13.90
N LEU A 308 15.54 12.51 -13.54
CA LEU A 308 15.09 11.69 -12.41
C LEU A 308 15.38 10.20 -12.64
N ARG A 309 15.20 9.69 -13.87
CA ARG A 309 15.54 8.30 -14.21
C ARG A 309 17.03 8.01 -14.01
N LYS A 310 17.90 8.91 -14.50
CA LYS A 310 19.36 8.80 -14.32
C LYS A 310 19.72 8.78 -12.83
N LEU A 311 19.22 9.75 -12.06
CA LEU A 311 19.47 9.83 -10.61
C LEU A 311 18.91 8.63 -9.87
N SER A 312 17.77 8.08 -10.30
CA SER A 312 17.20 6.85 -9.72
C SER A 312 18.13 5.66 -9.88
N THR A 313 18.71 5.45 -11.05
CA THR A 313 19.69 4.38 -11.29
C THR A 313 20.91 4.51 -10.38
N GLU A 314 21.39 5.72 -10.17
CA GLU A 314 22.53 5.99 -9.28
C GLU A 314 22.15 5.69 -7.81
N VAL A 315 21.02 6.22 -7.34
CA VAL A 315 20.54 6.02 -5.96
C VAL A 315 20.29 4.54 -5.66
N LEU A 316 19.63 3.82 -6.56
CA LEU A 316 19.37 2.39 -6.37
C LEU A 316 20.65 1.58 -6.21
N ARG A 317 21.69 1.92 -7.00
CA ARG A 317 23.00 1.29 -6.88
C ARG A 317 23.69 1.63 -5.55
N GLU A 318 23.62 2.88 -5.11
CA GLU A 318 24.19 3.33 -3.83
C GLU A 318 23.48 2.67 -2.64
N GLU A 319 22.13 2.60 -2.68
CA GLU A 319 21.34 1.97 -1.63
C GLU A 319 21.58 0.44 -1.56
N ALA A 320 21.76 -0.20 -2.71
CA ALA A 320 22.06 -1.63 -2.79
C ALA A 320 23.42 -2.00 -2.13
N GLN A 321 24.35 -1.05 -2.02
CA GLN A 321 25.64 -1.27 -1.37
C GLN A 321 25.60 -1.14 0.15
N LYS A 322 24.49 -0.68 0.74
CA LYS A 322 24.40 -0.38 2.18
C LYS A 322 24.24 -1.62 3.06
N SER A 323 23.74 -2.72 2.51
CA SER A 323 23.66 -4.00 3.22
C SER A 323 23.73 -5.16 2.23
N PRO A 324 24.18 -6.37 2.68
CA PRO A 324 24.13 -7.58 1.85
C PRO A 324 22.71 -7.90 1.37
N MET A 325 21.69 -7.65 2.21
CA MET A 325 20.29 -7.90 1.87
C MET A 325 19.81 -6.91 0.79
N ALA A 326 20.16 -5.63 0.90
CA ALA A 326 19.82 -4.64 -0.12
C ALA A 326 20.44 -4.98 -1.48
N GLY A 327 21.68 -5.42 -1.50
CA GLY A 327 22.36 -5.90 -2.72
C GLY A 327 21.64 -7.10 -3.35
N LYS A 328 21.29 -8.09 -2.53
CA LYS A 328 20.57 -9.30 -2.96
C LYS A 328 19.19 -8.97 -3.52
N VAL A 329 18.41 -8.13 -2.82
CA VAL A 329 17.07 -7.73 -3.25
C VAL A 329 17.14 -6.89 -4.53
N HIS A 330 18.06 -5.92 -4.60
CA HIS A 330 18.24 -5.09 -5.79
C HIS A 330 18.57 -5.92 -7.03
N ALA A 331 19.48 -6.89 -6.93
CA ALA A 331 19.86 -7.75 -8.04
C ALA A 331 18.65 -8.57 -8.55
N ALA A 332 17.95 -9.27 -7.63
CA ALA A 332 16.79 -10.09 -7.97
C ALA A 332 15.63 -9.25 -8.53
N TYR A 333 15.37 -8.09 -7.95
CA TYR A 333 14.33 -7.16 -8.43
C TYR A 333 14.65 -6.67 -9.86
N THR A 334 15.89 -6.25 -10.12
CA THR A 334 16.30 -5.69 -11.41
C THR A 334 16.24 -6.73 -12.51
N GLU A 335 16.72 -7.95 -12.23
CA GLU A 335 16.63 -9.08 -13.16
C GLU A 335 15.18 -9.38 -13.54
N PHE A 336 14.31 -9.47 -12.53
CA PHE A 336 12.90 -9.75 -12.76
C PHE A 336 12.18 -8.59 -13.47
N GLN A 337 12.49 -7.34 -13.11
CA GLN A 337 11.97 -6.16 -13.80
C GLN A 337 12.30 -6.17 -15.29
N GLN A 338 13.53 -6.54 -15.65
CA GLN A 338 13.96 -6.60 -17.05
C GLN A 338 13.19 -7.67 -17.82
N LEU A 339 13.03 -8.86 -17.22
CA LEU A 339 12.24 -9.95 -17.80
C LEU A 339 10.80 -9.52 -18.08
N LEU A 340 10.14 -8.86 -17.11
CA LEU A 340 8.78 -8.36 -17.30
C LEU A 340 8.70 -7.19 -18.29
N GLN A 341 9.71 -6.34 -18.35
CA GLN A 341 9.73 -5.23 -19.30
C GLN A 341 9.81 -5.72 -20.75
N ASP A 342 10.58 -6.76 -21.01
CA ASP A 342 10.65 -7.40 -22.33
C ASP A 342 9.28 -7.92 -22.74
N TRP A 343 8.58 -8.63 -21.87
CA TRP A 343 7.22 -9.11 -22.13
C TRP A 343 6.22 -7.95 -22.29
N SER A 344 6.19 -6.99 -21.36
CA SER A 344 5.21 -5.90 -21.39
C SER A 344 5.37 -4.99 -22.59
N SER A 345 6.58 -4.86 -23.14
CA SER A 345 6.83 -4.08 -24.36
C SER A 345 6.15 -4.67 -25.60
N LEU A 346 5.97 -5.99 -25.64
CA LEU A 346 5.32 -6.73 -26.72
C LEU A 346 3.81 -6.92 -26.50
N SER A 347 3.35 -6.81 -25.25
CA SER A 347 1.95 -7.00 -24.85
C SER A 347 1.24 -5.66 -24.65
N GLU A 348 0.91 -5.32 -23.39
CA GLU A 348 0.14 -4.10 -23.08
C GLU A 348 0.83 -2.82 -23.55
N GLY A 349 2.17 -2.76 -23.49
CA GLY A 349 2.93 -1.60 -23.96
C GLY A 349 2.73 -1.33 -25.45
N ALA A 350 2.78 -2.37 -26.29
CA ALA A 350 2.50 -2.26 -27.72
C ALA A 350 1.04 -1.88 -27.98
N TYR A 351 0.09 -2.50 -27.26
CA TYR A 351 -1.32 -2.18 -27.39
C TYR A 351 -1.63 -0.73 -27.00
N HIS A 352 -1.09 -0.23 -25.87
CA HIS A 352 -1.29 1.16 -25.46
C HIS A 352 -0.75 2.17 -26.46
N GLN A 353 0.39 1.89 -27.11
CA GLN A 353 0.90 2.75 -28.18
C GLN A 353 -0.05 2.78 -29.39
N PHE A 354 -0.69 1.67 -29.70
CA PHE A 354 -1.63 1.55 -30.81
C PHE A 354 -2.95 2.28 -30.58
N VAL A 355 -3.50 2.24 -29.35
CA VAL A 355 -4.79 2.87 -29.04
C VAL A 355 -4.69 4.33 -28.59
N ALA A 356 -3.49 4.84 -28.31
CA ALA A 356 -3.26 6.23 -27.90
C ALA A 356 -3.13 7.19 -29.11
N ASN A 357 -3.10 6.66 -30.33
CA ASN A 357 -3.10 7.39 -31.60
C ASN A 357 -4.48 7.38 -32.23
#